data_909a280504eba3a0954a44abf83001f2
#
_entry.id   909a280504eba3a0954a44abf83001f2
#
_cell.length_a   1.000
_cell.length_b   1.000
_cell.length_c   1.000
_cell.angle_alpha   90.00
_cell.angle_beta   90.00
_cell.angle_gamma   90.00
#
_symmetry.space_group_name_H-M   'P 1'
#
loop_
_entity.id
_entity.type
_entity.pdbx_description
1 polymer ?
#
loop_
_entity_poly.entity_id
_entity_poly.type
_entity_poly.pdbx_seq_one_letter_code
_entity_poly.pdbx_strand_id
1 'polypeptide(L)'
;MDIIKNPTTIKLLSQQLINACDQYLSLKLSEDKLKELIWYYGKYHGDKLFCVNDLNPTILNRVGKKRASLIRRILCDFQISIL
;
A
#
# COMPACT_ATOMS: atom_id res chain seq x y z
N MET A 1 -0.05 5.88 16.35
CA MET A 1 0.08 6.19 14.91
C MET A 1 -1.28 6.10 14.25
N ASP A 2 -1.65 7.14 13.54
CA ASP A 2 -2.97 7.22 12.95
C ASP A 2 -2.91 6.95 11.46
N ILE A 3 -3.17 5.70 11.08
CA ILE A 3 -3.31 5.35 9.67
C ILE A 3 -4.79 5.29 9.33
N ILE A 4 -5.18 6.07 8.35
CA ILE A 4 -6.56 6.11 7.88
C ILE A 4 -6.81 4.88 7.01
N LYS A 5 -7.77 4.03 7.40
CA LYS A 5 -8.09 2.83 6.63
C LYS A 5 -8.93 3.11 5.41
N ASN A 6 -9.70 4.21 5.41
CA ASN A 6 -10.60 4.53 4.32
C ASN A 6 -10.25 5.89 3.71
N PRO A 7 -9.10 6.00 3.02
CA PRO A 7 -8.75 7.24 2.34
C PRO A 7 -9.72 7.53 1.20
N THR A 8 -10.15 8.77 1.11
CA THR A 8 -11.15 9.16 0.11
C THR A 8 -10.54 9.61 -1.21
N THR A 9 -9.24 9.88 -1.24
CA THR A 9 -8.55 10.33 -2.44
C THR A 9 -7.27 9.53 -2.67
N ILE A 10 -6.77 9.56 -3.92
CA ILE A 10 -5.49 8.93 -4.26
C ILE A 10 -4.35 9.58 -3.48
N LYS A 11 -4.42 10.90 -3.27
CA LYS A 11 -3.43 11.62 -2.49
C LYS A 11 -3.36 11.10 -1.05
N LEU A 12 -4.50 10.94 -0.40
CA LEU A 12 -4.57 10.41 0.96
C LEU A 12 -4.07 8.96 1.01
N LEU A 13 -4.48 8.14 0.05
CA LEU A 13 -4.01 6.75 -0.02
C LEU A 13 -2.50 6.69 -0.14
N SER A 14 -1.92 7.49 -1.03
CA SER A 14 -0.46 7.55 -1.21
C SER A 14 0.23 7.95 0.09
N GLN A 15 -0.30 8.95 0.78
CA GLN A 15 0.27 9.42 2.04
C GLN A 15 0.23 8.33 3.12
N GLN A 16 -0.86 7.58 3.19
CA GLN A 16 -0.97 6.50 4.15
C GLN A 16 -0.01 5.36 3.83
N LEU A 17 0.19 5.05 2.55
CA LEU A 17 1.17 4.04 2.14
C LEU A 17 2.59 4.48 2.50
N ILE A 18 2.93 5.75 2.28
CA ILE A 18 4.24 6.28 2.66
C ILE A 18 4.44 6.13 4.17
N ASN A 19 3.46 6.55 4.96
CA ASN A 19 3.54 6.47 6.41
C ASN A 19 3.72 5.03 6.89
N ALA A 20 2.94 4.10 6.34
CA ALA A 20 3.01 2.71 6.72
C ALA A 20 4.38 2.10 6.38
N CYS A 21 4.88 2.34 5.17
CA CYS A 21 6.18 1.83 4.75
C CYS A 21 7.31 2.40 5.62
N ASP A 22 7.26 3.69 5.90
CA ASP A 22 8.29 4.33 6.73
C ASP A 22 8.28 3.79 8.15
N GLN A 23 7.12 3.51 8.72
CA GLN A 23 7.03 2.94 10.04
C GLN A 23 7.51 1.49 10.08
N TYR A 24 7.24 0.73 9.03
CA TYR A 24 7.79 -0.61 8.89
C TYR A 24 9.33 -0.56 8.83
N LEU A 25 9.89 0.33 8.03
CA LEU A 25 11.33 0.47 7.89
C LEU A 25 11.99 1.00 9.16
N SER A 26 11.25 1.73 9.99
CA SER A 26 11.73 2.22 11.29
C SER A 26 11.47 1.23 12.43
N LEU A 27 11.00 0.04 12.13
CA LEU A 27 10.67 -1.02 13.09
C LEU A 27 9.54 -0.64 14.05
N LYS A 28 8.71 0.34 13.68
CA LYS A 28 7.55 0.74 14.47
C LYS A 28 6.29 -0.01 14.08
N LEU A 29 6.31 -0.65 12.93
CA LEU A 29 5.18 -1.43 12.40
C LEU A 29 5.72 -2.79 11.98
N SER A 30 5.06 -3.88 12.41
CA SER A 30 5.48 -5.22 12.04
C SER A 30 5.12 -5.52 10.57
N GLU A 31 5.80 -6.51 10.00
CA GLU A 31 5.51 -6.95 8.63
C GLU A 31 4.07 -7.43 8.51
N ASP A 32 3.56 -8.16 9.49
CA ASP A 32 2.19 -8.65 9.47
C ASP A 32 1.18 -7.50 9.43
N LYS A 33 1.41 -6.46 10.21
CA LYS A 33 0.54 -5.29 10.22
C LYS A 33 0.60 -4.52 8.91
N LEU A 34 1.79 -4.41 8.34
CA LEU A 34 1.96 -3.77 7.02
C LEU A 34 1.21 -4.54 5.95
N LYS A 35 1.33 -5.88 5.95
CA LYS A 35 0.62 -6.74 5.00
C LYS A 35 -0.90 -6.58 5.14
N GLU A 36 -1.40 -6.60 6.36
CA GLU A 36 -2.84 -6.42 6.61
C GLU A 36 -3.35 -5.12 6.02
N LEU A 37 -2.62 -4.03 6.24
CA LEU A 37 -3.00 -2.71 5.78
C LEU A 37 -3.00 -2.63 4.25
N ILE A 38 -1.92 -3.10 3.62
CA ILE A 38 -1.81 -3.05 2.16
C ILE A 38 -2.86 -3.94 1.51
N TRP A 39 -3.09 -5.13 2.07
CA TRP A 39 -4.12 -6.04 1.57
C TRP A 39 -5.52 -5.44 1.72
N TYR A 40 -5.76 -4.72 2.82
CA TYR A 40 -7.01 -4.01 3.02
C TYR A 40 -7.23 -2.96 1.92
N TYR A 41 -6.19 -2.18 1.62
CA TYR A 41 -6.28 -1.20 0.55
C TYR A 41 -6.49 -1.85 -0.81
N GLY A 42 -5.83 -2.98 -1.07
CA GLY A 42 -6.02 -3.72 -2.32
C GLY A 42 -7.44 -4.26 -2.47
N LYS A 43 -8.04 -4.67 -1.37
CA LYS A 43 -9.38 -5.25 -1.38
C LYS A 43 -10.49 -4.18 -1.47
N TYR A 44 -10.37 -3.12 -0.69
CA TYR A 44 -11.45 -2.13 -0.55
C TYR A 44 -11.21 -0.84 -1.32
N HIS A 45 -9.98 -0.57 -1.70
CA HIS A 45 -9.61 0.65 -2.42
C HIS A 45 -8.79 0.33 -3.67
N GLY A 46 -9.03 -0.83 -4.24
CA GLY A 46 -8.32 -1.27 -5.44
C GLY A 46 -8.52 -0.34 -6.62
N ASP A 47 -9.69 0.31 -6.71
CA ASP A 47 -9.99 1.26 -7.76
C ASP A 47 -9.05 2.47 -7.73
N LYS A 48 -8.53 2.83 -6.55
CA LYS A 48 -7.57 3.92 -6.40
C LYS A 48 -6.13 3.41 -6.44
N LEU A 49 -5.90 2.21 -5.90
CA LEU A 49 -4.55 1.65 -5.77
C LEU A 49 -4.00 1.13 -7.09
N PHE A 50 -4.85 0.51 -7.91
CA PHE A 50 -4.43 -0.13 -9.14
C PHE A 50 -4.88 0.64 -10.38
N CYS A 51 -4.06 0.58 -11.43
CA CYS A 51 -4.41 1.05 -12.75
C CYS A 51 -4.02 -0.05 -13.73
N VAL A 52 -5.01 -0.64 -14.40
CA VAL A 52 -4.84 -1.78 -15.30
C VAL A 52 -4.24 -2.97 -14.51
N ASN A 53 -2.97 -3.30 -14.72
CA ASN A 53 -2.34 -4.46 -14.08
C ASN A 53 -1.23 -4.09 -13.10
N ASP A 54 -1.16 -2.83 -12.68
CA ASP A 54 -0.09 -2.35 -11.81
C ASP A 54 -0.62 -1.27 -10.90
N LEU A 55 0.24 -0.76 -10.02
CA LEU A 55 -0.08 0.35 -9.14
C LEU A 55 -0.39 1.60 -9.97
N ASN A 56 -1.31 2.40 -9.44
CA ASN A 56 -1.67 3.67 -10.06
C ASN A 56 -0.42 4.53 -10.23
N PRO A 57 -0.16 5.08 -11.43
CA PRO A 57 1.04 5.90 -11.65
C PRO A 57 1.18 7.08 -10.69
N THR A 58 0.06 7.68 -10.29
CA THR A 58 0.09 8.77 -9.31
C THR A 58 0.64 8.29 -7.98
N ILE A 59 0.23 7.09 -7.55
CA ILE A 59 0.73 6.50 -6.31
C ILE A 59 2.22 6.18 -6.45
N LEU A 60 2.64 5.59 -7.57
CA LEU A 60 4.04 5.28 -7.83
C LEU A 60 4.93 6.51 -7.73
N ASN A 61 4.48 7.63 -8.32
CA ASN A 61 5.23 8.87 -8.28
C ASN A 61 5.35 9.43 -6.86
N ARG A 62 4.31 9.27 -6.06
CA ARG A 62 4.31 9.82 -4.70
C ARG A 62 5.09 8.98 -3.72
N VAL A 63 4.99 7.65 -3.80
CA VAL A 63 5.65 6.76 -2.85
C VAL A 63 7.13 6.53 -3.17
N GLY A 64 7.51 6.63 -4.43
CA GLY A 64 8.87 6.40 -4.86
C GLY A 64 9.17 4.92 -5.13
N LYS A 65 10.30 4.67 -5.78
CA LYS A 65 10.64 3.32 -6.25
C LYS A 65 10.81 2.29 -5.14
N LYS A 66 11.48 2.67 -4.05
CA LYS A 66 11.76 1.74 -2.95
C LYS A 66 10.49 1.27 -2.27
N ARG A 67 9.60 2.21 -1.95
CA ARG A 67 8.33 1.89 -1.32
C ARG A 67 7.42 1.13 -2.28
N ALA A 68 7.42 1.51 -3.55
CA ALA A 68 6.64 0.83 -4.56
C ALA A 68 7.06 -0.63 -4.69
N SER A 69 8.36 -0.93 -4.66
CA SER A 69 8.86 -2.30 -4.71
C SER A 69 8.37 -3.13 -3.52
N LEU A 70 8.39 -2.54 -2.33
CA LEU A 70 7.89 -3.21 -1.12
C LEU A 70 6.39 -3.49 -1.24
N ILE A 71 5.62 -2.51 -1.68
CA ILE A 71 4.17 -2.64 -1.85
C ILE A 71 3.85 -3.71 -2.88
N ARG A 72 4.55 -3.72 -4.02
CA ARG A 72 4.33 -4.71 -5.07
C ARG A 72 4.61 -6.14 -4.58
N ARG A 73 5.66 -6.32 -3.80
CA ARG A 73 6.00 -7.63 -3.25
C ARG A 73 4.90 -8.14 -2.33
N ILE A 74 4.37 -7.27 -1.48
CA ILE A 74 3.29 -7.63 -0.56
C ILE A 74 2.00 -7.93 -1.34
N LEU A 75 1.69 -7.15 -2.36
CA LEU A 75 0.50 -7.38 -3.19
C LEU A 75 0.63 -8.65 -4.02
N CYS A 76 1.83 -9.02 -4.42
CA CYS A 76 2.06 -10.28 -5.12
C CYS A 76 1.66 -11.46 -4.24
N ASP A 77 2.07 -11.45 -2.98
CA ASP A 77 1.67 -12.47 -2.02
C ASP A 77 0.15 -12.50 -1.82
N PHE A 78 -0.47 -11.33 -1.77
CA PHE A 78 -1.92 -11.21 -1.64
C PHE A 78 -2.64 -11.86 -2.83
N GLN A 79 -2.18 -11.59 -4.06
CA GLN A 79 -2.79 -12.16 -5.26
C GLN A 79 -2.66 -13.68 -5.30
N ILE A 80 -1.51 -14.21 -4.90
CA ILE A 80 -1.29 -15.64 -4.82
C ILE A 80 -2.24 -16.26 -3.80
N SER A 81 -2.46 -15.60 -2.68
CA SER A 81 -3.34 -16.09 -1.62
C SER A 81 -4.80 -16.16 -2.04
N ILE A 82 -5.22 -15.34 -2.99
CA ILE A 82 -6.59 -15.33 -3.49
C ILE A 82 -6.82 -16.48 -4.48
N LEU A 83 -5.78 -16.84 -5.19
CA LEU A 83 -5.83 -17.91 -6.18
C LEU A 83 -5.79 -19.27 -5.53
#